data_1572f3379b66508a6c81e352af9bbc0b
#
_entry.id   1572f3379b66508a6c81e352af9bbc0b
#
_cell.length_a   1.000
_cell.length_b   1.000
_cell.length_c   1.000
_cell.angle_alpha   90.00
_cell.angle_beta   90.00
_cell.angle_gamma   90.00
#
_symmetry.space_group_name_H-M   'P 1'
#
loop_
_entity.id
_entity.type
_entity.pdbx_description
1 polymer ?
#
loop_
_entity_poly.entity_id
_entity_poly.type
_entity_poly.pdbx_seq_one_letter_code
_entity_poly.pdbx_strand_id
1 'polypeptide(L)'
;MDGSAACRTLIVLAWCRVFAARRNYLRTRMISVEKIGGTSMSAFDQVLHHIMLQDKSRIYGRIYVVSAYSGVTNQLLEHKKTGEPGIYALFANGQDYMVALANLADSLKAINAGFVSLGLPLDVANAFVDQRIAEAREHLNALRHVLASGYLNRKSVLLAAREILASIGESHSAFNSVEILKAQGVRAILKDLAGFHDSKAWTIDERIHHSFKDVDIANSVIVATGYTKGTEGIMREFDRGYSEVTFSKIAVEVRPDEAVIHKEFHLSSADPNIVGLANAVIVGATNYDVADQLADVGMEAIHPKASKPMEHAGIPIRLKNTFEPEHPGTLITKDYVGESARVEIITGSEQVTLVEIHDPHMVGTVGFDLGLVGILSRHNISYILKATNANSIVHLLWDKAVTPELIAELQAKYQVVTVKPCAIVCVIGSNIAIPGVLARAAQAMAEAKVNVNCISQTLRQVNMQFLVDREDYKPAIIALNRALCLPSRAFVPLGCE
;
A
#
# COMPACT_ATOMS: atom_id res chain seq x y z
N MET A 1 -57.80 -35.30 -15.75
CA MET A 1 -56.48 -35.27 -15.03
C MET A 1 -55.54 -34.48 -15.91
N ASP A 2 -55.14 -33.24 -15.54
CA ASP A 2 -53.92 -32.56 -15.95
C ASP A 2 -53.95 -31.02 -15.71
N GLY A 3 -54.48 -30.64 -14.56
CA GLY A 3 -54.40 -29.21 -14.16
C GLY A 3 -53.25 -28.87 -13.22
N SER A 4 -52.51 -29.87 -12.67
CA SER A 4 -51.54 -29.64 -11.59
C SER A 4 -50.11 -29.39 -12.10
N ALA A 5 -49.73 -29.90 -13.26
CA ALA A 5 -48.39 -29.75 -13.82
C ALA A 5 -48.15 -28.35 -14.40
N ALA A 6 -49.15 -27.79 -15.09
CA ALA A 6 -49.06 -26.45 -15.68
C ALA A 6 -48.98 -25.33 -14.60
N CYS A 7 -49.65 -25.52 -13.46
CA CYS A 7 -49.60 -24.55 -12.34
C CYS A 7 -48.22 -24.53 -11.64
N ARG A 8 -47.60 -25.70 -11.48
CA ARG A 8 -46.25 -25.79 -10.88
C ARG A 8 -45.17 -25.18 -11.77
N THR A 9 -45.25 -25.35 -13.08
CA THR A 9 -44.29 -24.76 -14.04
C THR A 9 -44.40 -23.24 -14.09
N LEU A 10 -45.63 -22.68 -14.00
CA LEU A 10 -45.83 -21.24 -13.95
C LEU A 10 -45.32 -20.59 -12.65
N ILE A 11 -45.45 -21.27 -11.51
CA ILE A 11 -44.93 -20.79 -10.22
C ILE A 11 -43.38 -20.81 -10.22
N VAL A 12 -42.77 -21.85 -10.75
CA VAL A 12 -41.28 -21.93 -10.84
C VAL A 12 -40.72 -20.87 -11.80
N LEU A 13 -41.40 -20.62 -12.93
CA LEU A 13 -41.01 -19.57 -13.88
C LEU A 13 -41.20 -18.15 -13.30
N ALA A 14 -42.25 -17.94 -12.51
CA ALA A 14 -42.46 -16.67 -11.80
C ALA A 14 -41.43 -16.45 -10.71
N TRP A 15 -41.06 -17.49 -9.95
CA TRP A 15 -39.96 -17.44 -8.97
C TRP A 15 -38.59 -17.21 -9.64
N CYS A 16 -38.29 -17.89 -10.73
CA CYS A 16 -37.07 -17.63 -11.50
C CYS A 16 -37.02 -16.20 -12.06
N ARG A 17 -38.13 -15.65 -12.53
CA ARG A 17 -38.20 -14.24 -12.98
C ARG A 17 -38.05 -13.24 -11.84
N VAL A 18 -38.66 -13.51 -10.69
CA VAL A 18 -38.51 -12.66 -9.48
C VAL A 18 -37.04 -12.76 -8.94
N PHE A 19 -36.47 -13.96 -8.94
CA PHE A 19 -35.05 -14.12 -8.57
C PHE A 19 -34.10 -13.49 -9.59
N ALA A 20 -34.37 -13.62 -10.90
CA ALA A 20 -33.58 -12.97 -11.94
C ALA A 20 -33.77 -11.43 -11.91
N ALA A 21 -34.99 -10.92 -11.69
CA ALA A 21 -35.22 -9.50 -11.50
C ALA A 21 -34.59 -8.96 -10.22
N ARG A 22 -34.64 -9.70 -9.11
CA ARG A 22 -33.94 -9.37 -7.86
C ARG A 22 -32.43 -9.41 -8.02
N ARG A 23 -31.91 -10.38 -8.77
CA ARG A 23 -30.47 -10.50 -9.11
C ARG A 23 -30.03 -9.39 -10.07
N ASN A 24 -30.87 -8.96 -11.01
CA ASN A 24 -30.61 -7.80 -11.88
C ASN A 24 -30.78 -6.47 -11.14
N TYR A 25 -31.75 -6.35 -10.22
CA TYR A 25 -31.93 -5.16 -9.37
C TYR A 25 -30.77 -5.01 -8.36
N LEU A 26 -30.20 -6.13 -7.87
CA LEU A 26 -28.98 -6.14 -7.03
C LEU A 26 -27.70 -5.91 -7.87
N ARG A 27 -27.70 -6.22 -9.17
CA ARG A 27 -26.57 -5.97 -10.07
C ARG A 27 -26.37 -4.48 -10.40
N THR A 28 -27.38 -3.63 -10.19
CA THR A 28 -27.29 -2.18 -10.46
C THR A 28 -26.72 -1.35 -9.32
N ARG A 29 -26.32 -1.95 -8.19
CA ARG A 29 -25.78 -1.23 -7.04
C ARG A 29 -24.57 -1.95 -6.46
N MET A 30 -23.51 -2.09 -7.26
CA MET A 30 -22.21 -2.53 -6.74
C MET A 30 -21.67 -1.45 -5.80
N ILE A 31 -21.32 -1.87 -4.58
CA ILE A 31 -20.62 -1.01 -3.61
C ILE A 31 -19.12 -1.18 -3.82
N SER A 32 -18.41 -0.06 -3.95
CA SER A 32 -16.96 -0.06 -3.96
C SER A 32 -16.38 0.82 -2.86
N VAL A 33 -15.21 0.43 -2.35
CA VAL A 33 -14.35 1.29 -1.52
C VAL A 33 -13.10 1.57 -2.32
N GLU A 34 -12.76 2.84 -2.52
CA GLU A 34 -11.74 3.25 -3.48
C GLU A 34 -10.73 4.20 -2.84
N LYS A 35 -9.45 3.81 -2.81
CA LYS A 35 -8.37 4.66 -2.29
C LYS A 35 -7.73 5.44 -3.43
N ILE A 36 -7.57 6.75 -3.22
CA ILE A 36 -6.89 7.65 -4.16
C ILE A 36 -5.61 8.18 -3.50
N GLY A 37 -4.46 7.94 -4.14
CA GLY A 37 -3.14 8.37 -3.65
C GLY A 37 -2.91 9.87 -3.78
N GLY A 38 -1.92 10.40 -3.03
CA GLY A 38 -1.66 11.85 -2.97
C GLY A 38 -1.24 12.47 -4.30
N THR A 39 -0.47 11.76 -5.11
CA THR A 39 -0.07 12.22 -6.45
C THR A 39 -1.29 12.32 -7.36
N SER A 40 -2.16 11.30 -7.34
CA SER A 40 -3.43 11.33 -8.09
C SER A 40 -4.33 12.45 -7.59
N MET A 41 -4.42 12.67 -6.26
CA MET A 41 -5.20 13.78 -5.68
C MET A 41 -4.73 15.15 -6.14
N SER A 42 -3.45 15.34 -6.47
CA SER A 42 -2.92 16.60 -6.99
C SER A 42 -3.33 16.86 -8.46
N ALA A 43 -3.71 15.81 -9.19
CA ALA A 43 -4.35 15.90 -10.50
C ALA A 43 -5.88 15.72 -10.36
N PHE A 44 -6.49 16.49 -9.46
CA PHE A 44 -7.89 16.27 -9.05
C PHE A 44 -8.90 16.43 -10.18
N ASP A 45 -8.63 17.26 -11.18
CA ASP A 45 -9.42 17.37 -12.40
C ASP A 45 -9.55 16.01 -13.12
N GLN A 46 -8.47 15.27 -13.23
CA GLN A 46 -8.48 13.92 -13.82
C GLN A 46 -9.18 12.93 -12.90
N VAL A 47 -8.93 12.97 -11.59
CA VAL A 47 -9.65 12.14 -10.61
C VAL A 47 -11.16 12.39 -10.69
N LEU A 48 -11.58 13.64 -10.76
CA LEU A 48 -13.00 14.01 -10.86
C LEU A 48 -13.64 13.43 -12.13
N HIS A 49 -13.02 13.66 -13.30
CA HIS A 49 -13.62 13.30 -14.59
C HIS A 49 -13.40 11.81 -14.94
N HIS A 50 -12.23 11.24 -14.64
CA HIS A 50 -11.87 9.88 -15.05
C HIS A 50 -12.21 8.82 -14.03
N ILE A 51 -12.44 9.20 -12.76
CA ILE A 51 -12.76 8.25 -11.70
C ILE A 51 -14.14 8.53 -11.12
N MET A 52 -14.36 9.74 -10.55
CA MET A 52 -15.56 10.00 -9.76
C MET A 52 -16.82 10.17 -10.61
N LEU A 53 -16.72 10.82 -11.77
CA LEU A 53 -17.83 11.15 -12.67
C LEU A 53 -17.82 10.41 -14.01
N GLN A 54 -16.84 9.52 -14.26
CA GLN A 54 -16.66 8.82 -15.54
C GLN A 54 -17.93 8.08 -15.99
N ASP A 55 -18.52 7.28 -15.10
CA ASP A 55 -19.72 6.51 -15.38
C ASP A 55 -20.93 7.11 -14.63
N LYS A 56 -21.73 7.88 -15.36
CA LYS A 56 -22.95 8.51 -14.79
C LYS A 56 -23.96 7.50 -14.24
N SER A 57 -23.94 6.25 -14.71
CA SER A 57 -24.82 5.18 -14.21
C SER A 57 -24.36 4.59 -12.89
N ARG A 58 -23.09 4.79 -12.53
CA ARG A 58 -22.44 4.21 -11.36
C ARG A 58 -21.78 5.26 -10.45
N ILE A 59 -22.31 6.48 -10.40
CA ILE A 59 -21.79 7.53 -9.52
C ILE A 59 -21.96 7.12 -8.04
N TYR A 60 -23.12 6.63 -7.65
CA TYR A 60 -23.45 6.27 -6.28
C TYR A 60 -23.01 4.84 -5.90
N GLY A 61 -23.00 4.54 -4.61
CA GLY A 61 -22.49 3.28 -4.09
C GLY A 61 -20.98 3.24 -3.93
N ARG A 62 -20.33 4.40 -4.00
CA ARG A 62 -18.84 4.50 -3.96
C ARG A 62 -18.38 5.27 -2.73
N ILE A 63 -17.38 4.71 -2.07
CA ILE A 63 -16.71 5.30 -0.92
C ILE A 63 -15.27 5.59 -1.32
N TYR A 64 -14.91 6.86 -1.40
CA TYR A 64 -13.55 7.29 -1.68
C TYR A 64 -12.79 7.54 -0.39
N VAL A 65 -11.62 6.93 -0.24
CA VAL A 65 -10.65 7.19 0.83
C VAL A 65 -9.51 7.99 0.22
N VAL A 66 -9.42 9.27 0.57
CA VAL A 66 -8.50 10.18 -0.08
C VAL A 66 -7.28 10.48 0.78
N SER A 67 -6.12 10.50 0.15
CA SER A 67 -4.87 10.97 0.76
C SER A 67 -4.77 12.50 0.65
N ALA A 68 -3.87 13.10 1.44
CA ALA A 68 -3.50 14.49 1.27
C ALA A 68 -2.96 14.76 -0.14
N TYR A 69 -3.08 15.98 -0.62
CA TYR A 69 -2.42 16.41 -1.86
C TYR A 69 -0.89 16.27 -1.75
N SER A 70 -0.22 16.03 -2.87
CA SER A 70 1.23 15.82 -2.91
C SER A 70 1.99 16.98 -2.25
N GLY A 71 2.97 16.65 -1.42
CA GLY A 71 3.78 17.63 -0.70
C GLY A 71 3.20 18.13 0.63
N VAL A 72 1.88 18.07 0.84
CA VAL A 72 1.24 18.57 2.08
C VAL A 72 1.73 17.80 3.30
N THR A 73 1.81 16.47 3.24
CA THR A 73 2.31 15.66 4.37
C THR A 73 3.78 15.98 4.71
N ASN A 74 4.59 16.37 3.72
CA ASN A 74 5.98 16.78 3.97
C ASN A 74 6.04 18.11 4.74
N GLN A 75 5.18 19.08 4.43
CA GLN A 75 5.08 20.35 5.17
C GLN A 75 4.58 20.11 6.59
N LEU A 76 3.66 19.17 6.78
CA LEU A 76 3.09 18.83 8.09
C LEU A 76 4.09 18.10 9.00
N LEU A 77 4.84 17.14 8.46
CA LEU A 77 5.71 16.25 9.24
C LEU A 77 7.20 16.54 9.00
N GLU A 78 7.78 15.89 8.02
CA GLU A 78 9.15 16.05 7.50
C GLU A 78 9.20 15.57 6.05
N HIS A 79 10.15 16.05 5.27
CA HIS A 79 10.30 15.64 3.88
C HIS A 79 10.87 14.22 3.78
N LYS A 80 10.10 13.29 3.15
CA LYS A 80 10.40 11.85 3.13
C LYS A 80 11.80 11.49 2.62
N LYS A 81 12.32 12.23 1.62
CA LYS A 81 13.60 11.91 0.97
C LYS A 81 14.78 12.72 1.51
N THR A 82 14.55 14.01 1.82
CA THR A 82 15.64 14.93 2.22
C THR A 82 15.76 15.09 3.73
N GLY A 83 14.72 14.70 4.50
CA GLY A 83 14.68 14.93 5.95
C GLY A 83 14.45 16.40 6.34
N GLU A 84 14.15 17.28 5.37
CA GLU A 84 13.85 18.69 5.64
C GLU A 84 12.69 18.80 6.63
N PRO A 85 12.82 19.61 7.71
CA PRO A 85 11.87 19.66 8.80
C PRO A 85 10.55 20.30 8.36
N GLY A 86 9.43 19.62 8.60
CA GLY A 86 8.08 20.18 8.59
C GLY A 86 7.66 20.69 9.98
N ILE A 87 6.39 21.07 10.11
CA ILE A 87 5.83 21.64 11.36
C ILE A 87 6.05 20.70 12.55
N TYR A 88 5.84 19.40 12.38
CA TYR A 88 6.07 18.41 13.45
C TYR A 88 7.53 18.37 13.91
N ALA A 89 8.47 18.35 12.97
CA ALA A 89 9.89 18.30 13.30
C ALA A 89 10.33 19.57 14.05
N LEU A 90 9.84 20.75 13.66
CA LEU A 90 10.08 22.00 14.38
C LEU A 90 9.50 21.95 15.79
N PHE A 91 8.25 21.50 15.95
CA PHE A 91 7.61 21.32 17.25
C PHE A 91 8.39 20.36 18.15
N ALA A 92 8.79 19.21 17.62
CA ALA A 92 9.51 18.17 18.34
C ALA A 92 10.88 18.65 18.83
N ASN A 93 11.55 19.53 18.08
CA ASN A 93 12.85 20.12 18.42
C ASN A 93 12.73 21.38 19.29
N GLY A 94 11.52 21.76 19.72
CA GLY A 94 11.29 22.97 20.54
C GLY A 94 11.46 24.29 19.78
N GLN A 95 11.53 24.24 18.45
CA GLN A 95 11.66 25.40 17.58
C GLN A 95 10.33 26.11 17.36
N ASP A 96 10.36 27.33 16.83
CA ASP A 96 9.15 28.03 16.43
C ASP A 96 8.58 27.41 15.14
N TYR A 97 7.32 27.00 15.19
CA TYR A 97 6.59 26.40 14.07
C TYR A 97 5.48 27.31 13.53
N MET A 98 5.28 28.50 14.11
CA MET A 98 4.16 29.38 13.77
C MET A 98 4.21 29.88 12.33
N VAL A 99 5.41 30.23 11.86
CA VAL A 99 5.62 30.66 10.46
C VAL A 99 5.35 29.49 9.50
N ALA A 100 5.83 28.29 9.84
CA ALA A 100 5.59 27.10 9.01
C ALA A 100 4.09 26.73 8.96
N LEU A 101 3.36 26.92 10.07
CA LEU A 101 1.92 26.70 10.12
C LEU A 101 1.14 27.73 9.28
N ALA A 102 1.57 29.00 9.28
CA ALA A 102 0.99 30.04 8.41
C ALA A 102 1.27 29.73 6.92
N ASN A 103 2.50 29.37 6.58
CA ASN A 103 2.87 28.99 5.21
C ASN A 103 2.07 27.77 4.71
N LEU A 104 1.78 26.82 5.60
CA LEU A 104 0.89 25.70 5.27
C LEU A 104 -0.52 26.20 4.94
N ALA A 105 -1.10 27.12 5.74
CA ALA A 105 -2.41 27.69 5.44
C ALA A 105 -2.46 28.33 4.06
N ASP A 106 -1.44 29.13 3.72
CA ASP A 106 -1.33 29.78 2.41
C ASP A 106 -1.20 28.73 1.28
N SER A 107 -0.40 27.68 1.48
CA SER A 107 -0.26 26.57 0.54
C SER A 107 -1.59 25.84 0.30
N LEU A 108 -2.36 25.56 1.35
CA LEU A 108 -3.67 24.89 1.23
C LEU A 108 -4.69 25.79 0.52
N LYS A 109 -4.69 27.11 0.79
CA LYS A 109 -5.55 28.09 0.09
C LYS A 109 -5.15 28.27 -1.38
N ALA A 110 -3.86 28.18 -1.70
CA ALA A 110 -3.40 28.18 -3.08
C ALA A 110 -3.91 26.95 -3.86
N ILE A 111 -3.95 25.75 -3.20
CA ILE A 111 -4.56 24.56 -3.77
C ILE A 111 -6.06 24.80 -4.01
N ASN A 112 -6.79 25.37 -3.05
CA ASN A 112 -8.21 25.71 -3.22
C ASN A 112 -8.44 26.63 -4.42
N ALA A 113 -7.63 27.65 -4.59
CA ALA A 113 -7.72 28.58 -5.74
C ALA A 113 -7.58 27.85 -7.09
N GLY A 114 -6.75 26.80 -7.14
CA GLY A 114 -6.59 25.95 -8.32
C GLY A 114 -7.84 25.16 -8.71
N PHE A 115 -8.78 24.95 -7.78
CA PHE A 115 -9.99 24.15 -7.99
C PHE A 115 -11.27 24.97 -8.21
N VAL A 116 -11.19 26.28 -8.28
CA VAL A 116 -12.35 27.16 -8.56
C VAL A 116 -13.02 26.81 -9.88
N SER A 117 -12.24 26.49 -10.92
CA SER A 117 -12.76 26.05 -12.21
C SER A 117 -13.53 24.73 -12.16
N LEU A 118 -13.30 23.90 -11.14
CA LEU A 118 -14.04 22.66 -10.91
C LEU A 118 -15.30 22.88 -10.05
N GLY A 119 -15.56 24.11 -9.63
CA GLY A 119 -16.75 24.48 -8.86
C GLY A 119 -16.51 24.51 -7.34
N LEU A 120 -15.26 24.50 -6.86
CA LEU A 120 -15.00 24.65 -5.42
C LEU A 120 -15.43 26.03 -4.92
N PRO A 121 -16.34 26.15 -3.92
CA PRO A 121 -16.69 27.42 -3.32
C PRO A 121 -15.53 27.94 -2.46
N LEU A 122 -14.76 28.87 -3.01
CA LEU A 122 -13.47 29.29 -2.49
C LEU A 122 -13.54 29.82 -1.06
N ASP A 123 -14.55 30.66 -0.76
CA ASP A 123 -14.72 31.23 0.59
C ASP A 123 -14.97 30.14 1.64
N VAL A 124 -15.80 29.15 1.30
CA VAL A 124 -16.12 28.02 2.19
C VAL A 124 -14.90 27.15 2.41
N ALA A 125 -14.16 26.85 1.32
CA ALA A 125 -12.94 26.05 1.39
C ALA A 125 -11.82 26.73 2.17
N ASN A 126 -11.65 28.05 2.00
CA ASN A 126 -10.66 28.83 2.75
C ASN A 126 -11.04 28.97 4.23
N ALA A 127 -12.33 29.16 4.55
CA ALA A 127 -12.80 29.16 5.93
C ALA A 127 -12.55 27.83 6.64
N PHE A 128 -12.73 26.68 5.93
CA PHE A 128 -12.36 25.36 6.45
C PHE A 128 -10.87 25.25 6.77
N VAL A 129 -9.99 25.75 5.90
CA VAL A 129 -8.54 25.78 6.13
C VAL A 129 -8.23 26.62 7.37
N ASP A 130 -8.77 27.86 7.45
CA ASP A 130 -8.50 28.78 8.58
C ASP A 130 -8.93 28.18 9.91
N GLN A 131 -10.12 27.56 9.95
CA GLN A 131 -10.62 26.87 11.13
C GLN A 131 -9.68 25.71 11.53
N ARG A 132 -9.31 24.85 10.61
CA ARG A 132 -8.48 23.67 10.89
C ARG A 132 -7.08 24.05 11.38
N ILE A 133 -6.49 25.08 10.78
CA ILE A 133 -5.18 25.61 11.20
C ILE A 133 -5.26 26.28 12.59
N ALA A 134 -6.34 27.01 12.89
CA ALA A 134 -6.55 27.61 14.20
C ALA A 134 -6.68 26.53 15.29
N GLU A 135 -7.46 25.48 15.05
CA GLU A 135 -7.62 24.34 15.95
C GLU A 135 -6.30 23.58 16.18
N ALA A 136 -5.55 23.30 15.10
CA ALA A 136 -4.24 22.67 15.21
C ALA A 136 -3.26 23.52 16.03
N ARG A 137 -3.25 24.84 15.84
CA ARG A 137 -2.44 25.78 16.63
C ARG A 137 -2.79 25.74 18.11
N GLU A 138 -4.07 25.73 18.44
CA GLU A 138 -4.54 25.64 19.82
C GLU A 138 -4.07 24.33 20.49
N HIS A 139 -4.27 23.21 19.82
CA HIS A 139 -3.83 21.90 20.32
C HIS A 139 -2.32 21.79 20.47
N LEU A 140 -1.55 22.28 19.51
CA LEU A 140 -0.08 22.29 19.60
C LEU A 140 0.43 23.17 20.73
N ASN A 141 -0.19 24.34 20.96
CA ASN A 141 0.14 25.19 22.09
C ASN A 141 -0.15 24.51 23.45
N ALA A 142 -1.32 23.86 23.57
CA ALA A 142 -1.66 23.07 24.76
C ALA A 142 -0.64 21.93 24.99
N LEU A 143 -0.29 21.18 23.94
CA LEU A 143 0.72 20.12 24.02
C LEU A 143 2.12 20.66 24.39
N ARG A 144 2.50 21.86 23.94
CA ARG A 144 3.76 22.51 24.32
C ARG A 144 3.80 22.83 25.82
N HIS A 145 2.70 23.34 26.41
CA HIS A 145 2.58 23.56 27.85
C HIS A 145 2.68 22.26 28.64
N VAL A 146 1.98 21.20 28.19
CA VAL A 146 2.04 19.87 28.81
C VAL A 146 3.45 19.30 28.73
N LEU A 147 4.13 19.45 27.59
CA LEU A 147 5.51 18.99 27.40
C LEU A 147 6.48 19.71 28.34
N ALA A 148 6.32 21.03 28.51
CA ALA A 148 7.13 21.85 29.41
C ALA A 148 6.90 21.51 30.87
N SER A 149 5.70 21.06 31.26
CA SER A 149 5.36 20.71 32.64
C SER A 149 6.03 19.43 33.17
N GLY A 150 6.48 18.55 32.28
CA GLY A 150 7.11 17.27 32.61
C GLY A 150 6.15 16.19 33.16
N TYR A 151 4.84 16.46 33.29
CA TYR A 151 3.88 15.48 33.82
C TYR A 151 3.61 14.29 32.90
N LEU A 152 3.78 14.47 31.60
CA LEU A 152 3.60 13.39 30.61
C LEU A 152 4.92 13.00 29.95
N ASN A 153 5.00 11.75 29.58
CA ASN A 153 6.14 11.25 28.80
C ASN A 153 6.24 12.01 27.47
N ARG A 154 7.45 12.54 27.18
CA ARG A 154 7.75 13.28 25.93
C ARG A 154 7.26 12.54 24.68
N LYS A 155 7.49 11.22 24.61
CA LYS A 155 7.10 10.40 23.45
C LYS A 155 5.60 10.44 23.21
N SER A 156 4.77 10.40 24.26
CA SER A 156 3.31 10.45 24.13
C SER A 156 2.82 11.80 23.65
N VAL A 157 3.41 12.91 24.13
CA VAL A 157 3.06 14.27 23.69
C VAL A 157 3.46 14.49 22.23
N LEU A 158 4.66 14.04 21.83
CA LEU A 158 5.11 14.15 20.47
C LEU A 158 4.25 13.31 19.51
N LEU A 159 3.82 12.10 19.93
CA LEU A 159 2.90 11.31 19.13
C LEU A 159 1.56 12.02 18.94
N ALA A 160 0.99 12.62 20.00
CA ALA A 160 -0.25 13.37 19.87
C ALA A 160 -0.12 14.56 18.89
N ALA A 161 1.00 15.29 18.93
CA ALA A 161 1.27 16.37 17.97
C ALA A 161 1.36 15.82 16.52
N ARG A 162 2.01 14.67 16.33
CA ARG A 162 2.14 14.00 15.02
C ARG A 162 0.78 13.56 14.47
N GLU A 163 -0.09 12.98 15.31
CA GLU A 163 -1.46 12.59 14.96
C GLU A 163 -2.31 13.80 14.53
N ILE A 164 -2.29 14.88 15.28
CA ILE A 164 -3.03 16.11 14.96
C ILE A 164 -2.59 16.65 13.61
N LEU A 165 -1.30 16.81 13.40
CA LEU A 165 -0.76 17.35 12.15
C LEU A 165 -1.04 16.43 10.95
N ALA A 166 -0.81 15.12 11.09
CA ALA A 166 -1.04 14.18 10.01
C ALA A 166 -2.48 14.20 9.47
N SER A 167 -3.46 14.50 10.34
CA SER A 167 -4.88 14.48 9.95
C SER A 167 -5.32 15.65 9.05
N ILE A 168 -4.56 16.76 9.03
CA ILE A 168 -4.98 18.02 8.37
C ILE A 168 -5.08 17.84 6.86
N GLY A 169 -4.08 17.18 6.24
CA GLY A 169 -4.00 17.06 4.80
C GLY A 169 -5.15 16.27 4.19
N GLU A 170 -5.50 15.14 4.80
CA GLU A 170 -6.61 14.30 4.35
C GLU A 170 -7.98 14.93 4.63
N SER A 171 -8.13 15.66 5.75
CA SER A 171 -9.36 16.41 6.01
C SER A 171 -9.59 17.48 4.95
N HIS A 172 -8.55 18.22 4.55
CA HIS A 172 -8.61 19.23 3.50
C HIS A 172 -8.98 18.62 2.13
N SER A 173 -8.30 17.57 1.72
CA SER A 173 -8.58 16.94 0.42
C SER A 173 -9.97 16.30 0.36
N ALA A 174 -10.43 15.68 1.46
CA ALA A 174 -11.77 15.09 1.53
C ALA A 174 -12.87 16.18 1.50
N PHE A 175 -12.67 17.29 2.22
CA PHE A 175 -13.59 18.42 2.21
C PHE A 175 -13.75 19.01 0.81
N ASN A 176 -12.64 19.34 0.16
CA ASN A 176 -12.65 19.88 -1.21
C ASN A 176 -13.34 18.94 -2.18
N SER A 177 -13.05 17.65 -2.11
CA SER A 177 -13.67 16.64 -2.98
C SER A 177 -15.19 16.63 -2.83
N VAL A 178 -15.70 16.70 -1.61
CA VAL A 178 -17.15 16.72 -1.34
C VAL A 178 -17.80 18.02 -1.87
N GLU A 179 -17.19 19.17 -1.64
CA GLU A 179 -17.75 20.45 -2.09
C GLU A 179 -17.76 20.55 -3.63
N ILE A 180 -16.71 20.07 -4.29
CA ILE A 180 -16.68 19.99 -5.77
C ILE A 180 -17.75 19.02 -6.29
N LEU A 181 -17.87 17.83 -5.70
CA LEU A 181 -18.93 16.87 -6.11
C LEU A 181 -20.32 17.44 -5.92
N LYS A 182 -20.59 18.18 -4.83
CA LYS A 182 -21.87 18.87 -4.63
C LYS A 182 -22.12 19.94 -5.68
N ALA A 183 -21.08 20.70 -6.07
CA ALA A 183 -21.18 21.68 -7.15
C ALA A 183 -21.50 21.03 -8.51
N GLN A 184 -21.09 19.77 -8.71
CA GLN A 184 -21.46 18.95 -9.89
C GLN A 184 -22.85 18.28 -9.76
N GLY A 185 -23.64 18.61 -8.74
CA GLY A 185 -24.98 18.05 -8.51
C GLY A 185 -24.99 16.64 -7.93
N VAL A 186 -23.87 16.14 -7.42
CA VAL A 186 -23.76 14.82 -6.80
C VAL A 186 -24.10 14.89 -5.31
N ARG A 187 -24.92 13.96 -4.82
CA ARG A 187 -25.14 13.79 -3.38
C ARG A 187 -23.88 13.21 -2.72
N ALA A 188 -22.99 14.09 -2.29
CA ALA A 188 -21.73 13.72 -1.64
C ALA A 188 -21.79 13.95 -0.13
N ILE A 189 -21.18 13.02 0.64
CA ILE A 189 -21.14 13.03 2.11
C ILE A 189 -19.68 12.96 2.57
N LEU A 190 -19.26 13.93 3.38
CA LEU A 190 -17.96 13.91 4.03
C LEU A 190 -17.98 12.98 5.27
N LYS A 191 -16.99 12.12 5.37
CA LYS A 191 -16.64 11.38 6.59
C LYS A 191 -15.25 11.79 7.07
N ASP A 192 -15.23 12.86 7.89
CA ASP A 192 -14.01 13.32 8.54
C ASP A 192 -13.70 12.43 9.76
N LEU A 193 -12.81 11.46 9.57
CA LEU A 193 -12.38 10.53 10.61
C LEU A 193 -11.27 11.09 11.51
N ALA A 194 -10.83 12.33 11.27
CA ALA A 194 -9.81 13.00 12.08
C ALA A 194 -10.29 13.29 13.51
N GLY A 195 -11.60 13.38 13.73
CA GLY A 195 -12.20 13.50 15.04
C GLY A 195 -11.78 14.75 15.81
N PHE A 196 -11.57 15.90 15.13
CA PHE A 196 -11.19 17.17 15.78
C PHE A 196 -12.24 17.67 16.76
N HIS A 197 -13.52 17.45 16.45
CA HIS A 197 -14.65 17.95 17.22
C HIS A 197 -15.27 16.90 18.16
N ASP A 198 -14.64 15.75 18.34
CA ASP A 198 -15.15 14.76 19.27
C ASP A 198 -14.14 14.41 20.36
N SER A 199 -14.64 14.23 21.60
CA SER A 199 -13.86 13.85 22.77
C SER A 199 -13.89 12.33 23.03
N LYS A 200 -14.48 11.54 22.13
CA LYS A 200 -14.65 10.10 22.36
C LYS A 200 -13.36 9.35 22.10
N ALA A 201 -12.99 8.53 23.06
CA ALA A 201 -11.81 7.67 22.98
C ALA A 201 -12.15 6.34 22.30
N TRP A 202 -12.49 6.39 21.02
CA TRP A 202 -12.72 5.22 20.19
C TRP A 202 -11.42 4.65 19.62
N THR A 203 -11.38 3.34 19.45
CA THR A 203 -10.43 2.67 18.56
C THR A 203 -10.68 3.09 17.10
N ILE A 204 -9.72 2.81 16.22
CA ILE A 204 -9.90 3.05 14.77
C ILE A 204 -11.13 2.29 14.25
N ASP A 205 -11.29 1.03 14.64
CA ASP A 205 -12.40 0.18 14.19
C ASP A 205 -13.76 0.67 14.70
N GLU A 206 -13.85 1.06 15.98
CA GLU A 206 -15.07 1.66 16.55
C GLU A 206 -15.43 2.97 15.86
N ARG A 207 -14.45 3.83 15.56
CA ARG A 207 -14.68 5.08 14.83
C ARG A 207 -15.26 4.84 13.44
N ILE A 208 -14.67 3.90 12.70
CA ILE A 208 -15.16 3.52 11.37
C ILE A 208 -16.56 2.96 11.46
N HIS A 209 -16.81 2.00 12.37
CA HIS A 209 -18.15 1.43 12.58
C HIS A 209 -19.19 2.51 12.86
N HIS A 210 -18.95 3.40 13.83
CA HIS A 210 -19.88 4.48 14.16
C HIS A 210 -20.07 5.49 13.01
N SER A 211 -19.07 5.68 12.16
CA SER A 211 -19.15 6.60 11.03
C SER A 211 -19.95 6.03 9.85
N PHE A 212 -20.00 4.71 9.69
CA PHE A 212 -20.58 4.08 8.50
C PHE A 212 -21.88 3.30 8.74
N LYS A 213 -22.21 2.89 9.99
CA LYS A 213 -23.35 2.01 10.32
C LYS A 213 -24.72 2.47 9.81
N ASP A 214 -24.97 3.80 9.73
CA ASP A 214 -26.26 4.37 9.36
C ASP A 214 -26.20 5.20 8.06
N VAL A 215 -25.20 4.94 7.19
CA VAL A 215 -24.99 5.73 5.97
C VAL A 215 -25.69 5.10 4.78
N ASP A 216 -26.46 5.90 4.04
CA ASP A 216 -27.06 5.49 2.77
C ASP A 216 -26.01 5.48 1.66
N ILE A 217 -25.15 4.44 1.68
CA ILE A 217 -24.08 4.27 0.70
C ILE A 217 -24.66 4.11 -0.71
N ALA A 218 -25.76 3.38 -0.84
CA ALA A 218 -26.33 3.05 -2.14
C ALA A 218 -26.81 4.28 -2.94
N ASN A 219 -27.18 5.38 -2.28
CA ASN A 219 -27.72 6.59 -2.93
C ASN A 219 -26.82 7.82 -2.73
N SER A 220 -25.58 7.66 -2.32
CA SER A 220 -24.63 8.76 -2.14
C SER A 220 -23.21 8.35 -2.54
N VAL A 221 -22.38 9.36 -2.80
CA VAL A 221 -20.92 9.25 -2.83
C VAL A 221 -20.42 9.62 -1.45
N ILE A 222 -19.57 8.79 -0.88
CA ILE A 222 -18.95 9.08 0.40
C ILE A 222 -17.48 9.39 0.17
N VAL A 223 -16.99 10.47 0.75
CA VAL A 223 -15.55 10.76 0.77
C VAL A 223 -15.08 10.75 2.21
N ALA A 224 -14.20 9.81 2.52
CA ALA A 224 -13.59 9.64 3.83
C ALA A 224 -12.14 10.12 3.83
N THR A 225 -11.69 10.66 4.95
CA THR A 225 -10.28 10.99 5.16
C THR A 225 -9.44 9.71 5.19
N GLY A 226 -8.26 9.75 4.58
CA GLY A 226 -7.29 8.66 4.68
C GLY A 226 -6.66 8.52 6.06
N TYR A 227 -6.73 9.57 6.87
CA TYR A 227 -6.37 9.53 8.29
C TYR A 227 -7.61 9.18 9.15
N THR A 228 -7.39 8.32 10.16
CA THR A 228 -8.42 7.98 11.15
C THR A 228 -7.85 8.07 12.56
N LYS A 229 -8.47 8.92 13.42
CA LYS A 229 -8.14 9.02 14.84
C LYS A 229 -8.58 7.74 15.57
N GLY A 230 -7.68 7.18 16.35
CA GLY A 230 -7.96 6.05 17.24
C GLY A 230 -7.07 6.07 18.48
N THR A 231 -7.50 5.39 19.54
CA THR A 231 -6.74 5.30 20.81
C THR A 231 -5.42 4.57 20.63
N GLU A 232 -5.30 3.71 19.62
CA GLU A 232 -4.06 3.04 19.22
C GLU A 232 -3.01 4.00 18.69
N GLY A 233 -3.46 5.09 18.04
CA GLY A 233 -2.63 6.04 17.31
C GLY A 233 -2.16 5.47 15.98
N ILE A 234 -2.80 5.90 14.88
CA ILE A 234 -2.45 5.38 13.54
C ILE A 234 -0.99 5.70 13.16
N MET A 235 -0.48 6.86 13.59
CA MET A 235 0.91 7.27 13.36
C MET A 235 1.93 6.53 14.24
N ARG A 236 1.48 5.85 15.30
CA ARG A 236 2.35 5.00 16.12
C ARG A 236 2.73 3.72 15.39
N GLU A 237 1.78 3.16 14.66
CA GLU A 237 1.95 1.89 13.98
C GLU A 237 2.38 2.04 12.53
N PHE A 238 2.02 3.17 11.92
CA PHE A 238 2.26 3.46 10.50
C PHE A 238 2.83 4.85 10.35
N ASP A 239 4.12 4.93 10.14
CA ASP A 239 4.75 6.25 9.90
C ASP A 239 4.19 6.91 8.64
N ARG A 240 4.00 6.12 7.57
CA ARG A 240 3.36 6.52 6.31
C ARG A 240 2.58 5.33 5.74
N GLY A 241 1.63 5.60 4.83
CA GLY A 241 0.76 4.56 4.26
C GLY A 241 -0.50 4.29 5.06
N TYR A 242 -0.75 5.05 6.13
CA TYR A 242 -1.95 4.91 6.98
C TYR A 242 -3.27 5.07 6.22
N SER A 243 -3.30 5.80 5.09
CA SER A 243 -4.49 5.90 4.23
C SER A 243 -4.89 4.54 3.64
N GLU A 244 -3.93 3.64 3.36
CA GLU A 244 -4.24 2.27 2.92
C GLU A 244 -4.83 1.43 4.06
N VAL A 245 -4.40 1.67 5.30
CA VAL A 245 -4.96 1.00 6.48
C VAL A 245 -6.39 1.45 6.73
N THR A 246 -6.66 2.76 6.71
CA THR A 246 -8.02 3.30 6.80
C THR A 246 -8.92 2.75 5.70
N PHE A 247 -8.45 2.72 4.46
CA PHE A 247 -9.14 2.12 3.33
C PHE A 247 -9.48 0.64 3.58
N SER A 248 -8.52 -0.15 4.02
CA SER A 248 -8.72 -1.56 4.33
C SER A 248 -9.77 -1.76 5.45
N LYS A 249 -9.67 -1.00 6.53
CA LYS A 249 -10.60 -1.10 7.66
C LYS A 249 -12.03 -0.68 7.26
N ILE A 250 -12.19 0.36 6.44
CA ILE A 250 -13.49 0.74 5.86
C ILE A 250 -14.02 -0.39 4.96
N ALA A 251 -13.16 -0.98 4.10
CA ALA A 251 -13.58 -2.09 3.25
C ALA A 251 -14.03 -3.31 4.07
N VAL A 252 -13.32 -3.66 5.14
CA VAL A 252 -13.71 -4.77 6.03
C VAL A 252 -15.04 -4.49 6.74
N GLU A 253 -15.29 -3.26 7.18
CA GLU A 253 -16.54 -2.85 7.83
C GLU A 253 -17.74 -2.89 6.86
N VAL A 254 -17.58 -2.29 5.68
CA VAL A 254 -18.65 -2.11 4.70
C VAL A 254 -18.90 -3.37 3.87
N ARG A 255 -17.88 -4.24 3.69
CA ARG A 255 -17.90 -5.43 2.82
C ARG A 255 -18.34 -5.12 1.41
N PRO A 256 -17.60 -4.32 0.66
CA PRO A 256 -17.92 -3.95 -0.71
C PRO A 256 -17.81 -5.15 -1.64
N ASP A 257 -18.39 -5.03 -2.83
CA ASP A 257 -18.20 -6.01 -3.91
C ASP A 257 -16.75 -6.00 -4.43
N GLU A 258 -16.09 -4.83 -4.40
CA GLU A 258 -14.69 -4.66 -4.81
C GLU A 258 -14.05 -3.49 -4.06
N ALA A 259 -12.80 -3.66 -3.67
CA ALA A 259 -11.94 -2.60 -3.16
C ALA A 259 -10.99 -2.14 -4.29
N VAL A 260 -10.86 -0.83 -4.53
CA VAL A 260 -10.04 -0.30 -5.63
C VAL A 260 -8.94 0.61 -5.10
N ILE A 261 -7.72 0.45 -5.59
CA ILE A 261 -6.60 1.36 -5.31
C ILE A 261 -6.20 2.04 -6.62
N HIS A 262 -6.34 3.37 -6.67
CA HIS A 262 -5.90 4.19 -7.79
C HIS A 262 -4.45 4.64 -7.55
N LYS A 263 -3.57 4.24 -8.47
CA LYS A 263 -2.13 4.57 -8.48
C LYS A 263 -1.79 5.28 -9.79
N GLU A 264 -0.55 5.74 -9.91
CA GLU A 264 -0.05 6.44 -11.10
C GLU A 264 0.40 5.48 -12.23
N PHE A 265 0.59 4.20 -11.89
CA PHE A 265 1.11 3.18 -12.81
C PHE A 265 0.33 1.88 -12.67
N HIS A 266 0.32 1.08 -13.72
CA HIS A 266 -0.13 -0.31 -13.66
C HIS A 266 0.88 -1.19 -12.93
N LEU A 267 0.39 -2.26 -12.29
CA LEU A 267 1.25 -3.36 -11.88
C LEU A 267 1.72 -4.08 -13.14
N SER A 268 3.01 -4.11 -13.38
CA SER A 268 3.64 -4.66 -14.59
C SER A 268 4.64 -5.76 -14.27
N SER A 269 4.98 -6.55 -15.30
CA SER A 269 5.91 -7.69 -15.19
C SER A 269 7.31 -7.30 -14.73
N ALA A 270 7.73 -6.06 -14.92
CA ALA A 270 8.94 -5.47 -14.38
C ALA A 270 8.83 -3.94 -14.43
N ASP A 271 9.77 -3.23 -13.78
CA ASP A 271 9.83 -1.77 -13.83
C ASP A 271 10.04 -1.29 -15.27
N PRO A 272 9.09 -0.52 -15.85
CA PRO A 272 9.21 0.02 -17.21
C PRO A 272 10.44 0.91 -17.43
N ASN A 273 10.97 1.53 -16.37
CA ASN A 273 12.19 2.34 -16.45
C ASN A 273 13.46 1.48 -16.64
N ILE A 274 13.40 0.18 -16.28
CA ILE A 274 14.50 -0.77 -16.45
C ILE A 274 14.35 -1.52 -17.76
N VAL A 275 13.18 -2.08 -18.03
CA VAL A 275 12.97 -2.98 -19.18
C VAL A 275 12.46 -2.25 -20.42
N GLY A 276 12.04 -0.99 -20.31
CA GLY A 276 11.35 -0.22 -21.34
C GLY A 276 9.85 -0.53 -21.40
N LEU A 277 9.04 0.48 -21.73
CA LEU A 277 7.57 0.36 -21.79
C LEU A 277 7.08 -0.77 -22.67
N ALA A 278 7.72 -0.99 -23.84
CA ALA A 278 7.33 -2.05 -24.77
C ALA A 278 7.54 -3.49 -24.24
N ASN A 279 8.38 -3.65 -23.22
CA ASN A 279 8.70 -4.93 -22.60
C ASN A 279 8.08 -5.13 -21.23
N ALA A 280 7.34 -4.14 -20.72
CA ALA A 280 6.61 -4.24 -19.47
C ALA A 280 5.18 -4.70 -19.74
N VAL A 281 4.87 -5.94 -19.38
CA VAL A 281 3.54 -6.53 -19.58
C VAL A 281 2.68 -6.22 -18.35
N ILE A 282 1.48 -5.64 -18.54
CA ILE A 282 0.56 -5.37 -17.45
C ILE A 282 0.03 -6.69 -16.87
N VAL A 283 0.06 -6.82 -15.56
CA VAL A 283 -0.48 -7.99 -14.83
C VAL A 283 -1.99 -7.82 -14.72
N GLY A 284 -2.77 -8.66 -15.40
CA GLY A 284 -4.24 -8.56 -15.40
C GLY A 284 -4.87 -9.10 -14.12
N ALA A 285 -4.32 -10.18 -13.57
CA ALA A 285 -4.78 -10.79 -12.32
C ALA A 285 -3.63 -11.47 -11.58
N THR A 286 -3.75 -11.48 -10.23
CA THR A 286 -2.82 -12.18 -9.33
C THR A 286 -3.51 -12.49 -8.00
N ASN A 287 -2.78 -12.97 -6.99
CA ASN A 287 -3.32 -13.28 -5.67
C ASN A 287 -2.61 -12.53 -4.54
N TYR A 288 -3.14 -12.67 -3.32
CA TYR A 288 -2.58 -12.02 -2.14
C TYR A 288 -1.18 -12.52 -1.78
N ASP A 289 -0.86 -13.80 -2.04
CA ASP A 289 0.49 -14.31 -1.81
C ASP A 289 1.54 -13.59 -2.65
N VAL A 290 1.24 -13.38 -3.94
CA VAL A 290 2.10 -12.61 -4.84
C VAL A 290 2.24 -11.17 -4.36
N ALA A 291 1.15 -10.52 -3.94
CA ALA A 291 1.18 -9.16 -3.41
C ALA A 291 2.06 -9.04 -2.15
N ASP A 292 2.04 -10.05 -1.27
CA ASP A 292 2.92 -10.11 -0.10
C ASP A 292 4.41 -10.22 -0.48
N GLN A 293 4.73 -11.05 -1.50
CA GLN A 293 6.12 -11.18 -1.98
C GLN A 293 6.65 -9.88 -2.56
N LEU A 294 5.78 -9.10 -3.23
CA LEU A 294 6.15 -7.77 -3.75
C LEU A 294 6.49 -6.81 -2.62
N ALA A 295 5.69 -6.82 -1.56
CA ALA A 295 5.90 -5.94 -0.40
C ALA A 295 7.21 -6.25 0.34
N ASP A 296 7.58 -7.53 0.44
CA ASP A 296 8.81 -7.98 1.11
C ASP A 296 10.08 -7.42 0.44
N VAL A 297 10.04 -7.15 -0.85
CA VAL A 297 11.16 -6.57 -1.61
C VAL A 297 11.00 -5.07 -1.91
N GLY A 298 10.07 -4.41 -1.23
CA GLY A 298 9.87 -2.97 -1.32
C GLY A 298 9.06 -2.49 -2.51
N MET A 299 8.49 -3.38 -3.31
CA MET A 299 7.54 -3.05 -4.38
C MET A 299 6.11 -3.18 -3.85
N GLU A 300 5.67 -2.19 -3.09
CA GLU A 300 4.34 -2.23 -2.47
C GLU A 300 3.22 -2.02 -3.50
N ALA A 301 2.65 -3.12 -3.99
CA ALA A 301 1.35 -3.08 -4.67
C ALA A 301 0.26 -2.59 -3.72
N ILE A 302 0.25 -3.14 -2.50
CA ILE A 302 -0.55 -2.74 -1.35
C ILE A 302 0.25 -3.01 -0.07
N HIS A 303 0.11 -2.14 0.93
CA HIS A 303 0.77 -2.33 2.22
C HIS A 303 0.29 -3.62 2.92
N PRO A 304 1.17 -4.51 3.42
CA PRO A 304 0.77 -5.82 3.99
C PRO A 304 -0.26 -5.74 5.13
N LYS A 305 -0.14 -4.74 6.00
CA LYS A 305 -1.10 -4.52 7.09
C LYS A 305 -2.49 -4.07 6.58
N ALA A 306 -2.59 -3.60 5.33
CA ALA A 306 -3.86 -3.31 4.68
C ALA A 306 -4.39 -4.51 3.90
N SER A 307 -3.53 -5.31 3.24
CA SER A 307 -3.94 -6.47 2.45
C SER A 307 -4.49 -7.59 3.32
N LYS A 308 -3.85 -7.92 4.45
CA LYS A 308 -4.23 -9.07 5.30
C LYS A 308 -5.68 -9.05 5.82
N PRO A 309 -6.21 -7.95 6.39
CA PRO A 309 -7.62 -7.93 6.81
C PRO A 309 -8.59 -8.14 5.65
N MET A 310 -8.27 -7.60 4.46
CA MET A 310 -9.11 -7.77 3.26
C MET A 310 -9.03 -9.20 2.71
N GLU A 311 -7.84 -9.83 2.71
CA GLU A 311 -7.66 -11.24 2.37
C GLU A 311 -8.52 -12.15 3.28
N HIS A 312 -8.47 -11.93 4.59
CA HIS A 312 -9.28 -12.70 5.55
C HIS A 312 -10.78 -12.50 5.34
N ALA A 313 -11.19 -11.29 4.97
CA ALA A 313 -12.58 -10.99 4.64
C ALA A 313 -13.03 -11.45 3.24
N GLY A 314 -12.10 -11.95 2.40
CA GLY A 314 -12.36 -12.41 1.04
C GLY A 314 -12.73 -11.27 0.08
N ILE A 315 -12.28 -10.04 0.35
CA ILE A 315 -12.58 -8.85 -0.46
C ILE A 315 -11.61 -8.80 -1.63
N PRO A 316 -12.07 -8.76 -2.90
CA PRO A 316 -11.17 -8.59 -4.05
C PRO A 316 -10.62 -7.15 -4.09
N ILE A 317 -9.35 -7.01 -4.47
CA ILE A 317 -8.70 -5.70 -4.64
C ILE A 317 -8.37 -5.50 -6.11
N ARG A 318 -8.67 -4.32 -6.63
CA ARG A 318 -8.28 -3.92 -7.98
C ARG A 318 -7.29 -2.75 -7.93
N LEU A 319 -6.15 -2.91 -8.56
CA LEU A 319 -5.19 -1.83 -8.80
C LEU A 319 -5.48 -1.20 -10.17
N LYS A 320 -5.75 0.10 -10.20
CA LYS A 320 -6.01 0.85 -11.44
C LYS A 320 -5.02 2.00 -11.60
N ASN A 321 -4.68 2.31 -12.86
CA ASN A 321 -3.97 3.53 -13.19
C ASN A 321 -4.97 4.68 -13.29
N THR A 322 -4.77 5.74 -12.50
CA THR A 322 -5.59 6.97 -12.52
C THR A 322 -5.62 7.62 -13.90
N PHE A 323 -4.53 7.53 -14.65
CA PHE A 323 -4.33 8.22 -15.94
C PHE A 323 -4.72 7.37 -17.14
N GLU A 324 -5.06 6.09 -16.91
CA GLU A 324 -5.57 5.15 -17.91
C GLU A 324 -6.87 4.49 -17.42
N PRO A 325 -7.95 5.25 -17.23
CA PRO A 325 -9.16 4.80 -16.53
C PRO A 325 -9.91 3.68 -17.27
N GLU A 326 -9.77 3.58 -18.60
CA GLU A 326 -10.41 2.54 -19.41
C GLU A 326 -9.75 1.16 -19.22
N HIS A 327 -8.49 1.13 -18.80
CA HIS A 327 -7.81 -0.14 -18.56
C HIS A 327 -8.38 -0.83 -17.32
N PRO A 328 -8.70 -2.15 -17.38
CA PRO A 328 -9.30 -2.87 -16.25
C PRO A 328 -8.39 -2.96 -15.01
N GLY A 329 -7.08 -2.72 -15.17
CA GLY A 329 -6.09 -2.82 -14.10
C GLY A 329 -5.76 -4.26 -13.72
N THR A 330 -5.24 -4.45 -12.50
CA THR A 330 -4.88 -5.76 -11.93
C THR A 330 -5.87 -6.17 -10.85
N LEU A 331 -6.49 -7.31 -10.98
CA LEU A 331 -7.38 -7.89 -9.97
C LEU A 331 -6.56 -8.82 -9.04
N ILE A 332 -6.63 -8.58 -7.73
CA ILE A 332 -6.01 -9.40 -6.68
C ILE A 332 -7.12 -10.11 -5.92
N THR A 333 -7.12 -11.45 -5.93
CA THR A 333 -8.08 -12.26 -5.19
C THR A 333 -7.37 -13.33 -4.35
N LYS A 334 -8.09 -13.94 -3.42
CA LYS A 334 -7.52 -14.94 -2.52
C LYS A 334 -7.11 -16.22 -3.26
N ASP A 335 -7.96 -16.67 -4.17
CA ASP A 335 -7.87 -18.02 -4.74
C ASP A 335 -7.38 -18.02 -6.20
N TYR A 336 -6.91 -16.87 -6.70
CA TYR A 336 -6.40 -16.80 -8.06
C TYR A 336 -5.13 -17.64 -8.22
N VAL A 337 -5.12 -18.49 -9.24
CA VAL A 337 -3.95 -19.19 -9.74
C VAL A 337 -3.98 -19.07 -11.27
N GLY A 338 -2.88 -18.66 -11.87
CA GLY A 338 -2.77 -18.53 -13.33
C GLY A 338 -3.13 -19.85 -14.02
N GLU A 339 -3.95 -19.80 -15.08
CA GLU A 339 -4.38 -21.00 -15.85
C GLU A 339 -3.20 -21.74 -16.46
N SER A 340 -2.18 -21.03 -16.87
CA SER A 340 -0.91 -21.59 -17.37
C SER A 340 0.23 -21.19 -16.43
N ALA A 341 1.23 -22.06 -16.37
CA ALA A 341 2.45 -21.78 -15.65
C ALA A 341 3.18 -20.59 -16.28
N ARG A 342 3.23 -19.49 -15.56
CA ARG A 342 3.96 -18.29 -16.00
C ARG A 342 4.49 -17.50 -14.81
N VAL A 343 5.62 -16.87 -15.03
CA VAL A 343 6.11 -15.81 -14.16
C VAL A 343 5.28 -14.55 -14.42
N GLU A 344 4.79 -13.93 -13.36
CA GLU A 344 3.97 -12.74 -13.45
C GLU A 344 4.81 -11.48 -13.33
N ILE A 345 5.78 -11.47 -12.40
CA ILE A 345 6.54 -10.27 -12.04
C ILE A 345 8.01 -10.62 -11.77
N ILE A 346 8.90 -9.81 -12.32
CA ILE A 346 10.33 -9.75 -11.98
C ILE A 346 10.58 -8.40 -11.29
N THR A 347 11.04 -8.45 -10.06
CA THR A 347 11.31 -7.24 -9.26
C THR A 347 12.49 -7.45 -8.32
N GLY A 348 12.82 -6.46 -7.51
CA GLY A 348 13.89 -6.56 -6.53
C GLY A 348 14.32 -5.21 -5.97
N SER A 349 15.50 -5.20 -5.35
CA SER A 349 16.08 -3.99 -4.77
C SER A 349 17.60 -4.00 -4.82
N GLU A 350 18.19 -2.84 -5.09
CA GLU A 350 19.64 -2.60 -4.97
C GLU A 350 20.04 -2.11 -3.56
N GLN A 351 19.07 -1.86 -2.68
CA GLN A 351 19.29 -1.26 -1.35
C GLN A 351 19.39 -2.33 -0.26
N VAL A 352 20.14 -3.38 -0.52
CA VAL A 352 20.30 -4.51 0.38
C VAL A 352 21.77 -4.89 0.55
N THR A 353 22.08 -5.39 1.74
CA THR A 353 23.42 -5.84 2.13
C THR A 353 23.35 -7.26 2.68
N LEU A 354 24.21 -8.11 2.16
CA LEU A 354 24.43 -9.46 2.63
C LEU A 354 25.38 -9.42 3.84
N VAL A 355 24.96 -10.06 4.92
CA VAL A 355 25.80 -10.30 6.11
C VAL A 355 25.97 -11.80 6.25
N GLU A 356 27.19 -12.28 6.07
CA GLU A 356 27.55 -13.69 6.21
C GLU A 356 28.38 -13.92 7.46
N ILE A 357 28.02 -14.94 8.21
CA ILE A 357 28.82 -15.50 9.29
C ILE A 357 29.39 -16.84 8.79
N HIS A 358 30.70 -16.94 8.75
CA HIS A 358 31.38 -18.21 8.45
C HIS A 358 32.07 -18.74 9.73
N ASP A 359 31.70 -19.96 10.14
CA ASP A 359 32.30 -20.63 11.30
C ASP A 359 32.30 -22.15 11.10
N PRO A 360 33.47 -22.79 11.00
CA PRO A 360 33.57 -24.24 10.88
C PRO A 360 32.95 -25.02 12.06
N HIS A 361 32.87 -24.41 13.25
CA HIS A 361 32.28 -25.04 14.44
C HIS A 361 30.73 -25.04 14.44
N MET A 362 30.12 -24.42 13.45
CA MET A 362 28.68 -24.40 13.29
C MET A 362 28.09 -25.78 13.04
N VAL A 363 28.89 -26.67 12.40
CA VAL A 363 28.46 -28.03 12.05
C VAL A 363 28.14 -28.83 13.31
N GLY A 364 26.90 -29.29 13.42
CA GLY A 364 26.44 -30.08 14.58
C GLY A 364 26.21 -29.28 15.87
N THR A 365 26.38 -27.96 15.85
CA THR A 365 26.15 -27.10 17.01
C THR A 365 24.68 -26.67 17.07
N VAL A 366 23.94 -27.19 18.04
CA VAL A 366 22.55 -26.83 18.26
C VAL A 366 22.42 -25.38 18.74
N GLY A 367 21.52 -24.61 18.14
CA GLY A 367 21.24 -23.23 18.54
C GLY A 367 22.24 -22.17 18.07
N PHE A 368 23.17 -22.51 17.18
CA PHE A 368 24.10 -21.53 16.62
C PHE A 368 23.40 -20.32 16.02
N ASP A 369 22.38 -20.57 15.21
CA ASP A 369 21.56 -19.55 14.55
C ASP A 369 20.75 -18.68 15.55
N LEU A 370 20.29 -19.24 16.67
CA LEU A 370 19.59 -18.49 17.70
C LEU A 370 20.39 -17.30 18.22
N GLY A 371 21.71 -17.49 18.34
CA GLY A 371 22.62 -16.42 18.76
C GLY A 371 22.66 -15.26 17.79
N LEU A 372 22.61 -15.54 16.48
CA LEU A 372 22.64 -14.54 15.42
C LEU A 372 21.29 -13.81 15.29
N VAL A 373 20.19 -14.56 15.24
CA VAL A 373 18.83 -14.00 15.23
C VAL A 373 18.57 -13.17 16.49
N GLY A 374 19.11 -13.58 17.65
CA GLY A 374 19.05 -12.82 18.90
C GLY A 374 19.72 -11.45 18.82
N ILE A 375 20.85 -11.33 18.11
CA ILE A 375 21.50 -10.02 17.85
C ILE A 375 20.60 -9.17 16.97
N LEU A 376 20.13 -9.68 15.85
CA LEU A 376 19.21 -8.95 14.95
C LEU A 376 17.97 -8.46 15.68
N SER A 377 17.38 -9.31 16.56
CA SER A 377 16.21 -8.96 17.36
C SER A 377 16.48 -7.81 18.34
N ARG A 378 17.64 -7.78 19.01
CA ARG A 378 18.02 -6.68 19.92
C ARG A 378 18.17 -5.34 19.18
N HIS A 379 18.63 -5.37 17.94
CA HIS A 379 18.72 -4.20 17.07
C HIS A 379 17.37 -3.87 16.38
N ASN A 380 16.30 -4.62 16.67
CA ASN A 380 14.99 -4.48 16.01
C ASN A 380 15.06 -4.61 14.49
N ILE A 381 15.86 -5.55 14.00
CA ILE A 381 16.11 -5.78 12.56
C ILE A 381 15.40 -7.05 12.13
N SER A 382 14.58 -6.93 11.06
CA SER A 382 14.07 -8.05 10.27
C SER A 382 14.97 -8.30 9.06
N TYR A 383 15.14 -9.56 8.67
CA TYR A 383 15.87 -9.93 7.46
C TYR A 383 14.87 -10.25 6.32
N ILE A 384 15.30 -10.02 5.07
CA ILE A 384 14.51 -10.28 3.85
C ILE A 384 14.67 -11.76 3.46
N LEU A 385 15.90 -12.26 3.53
CA LEU A 385 16.26 -13.63 3.14
C LEU A 385 17.26 -14.19 4.13
N LYS A 386 17.18 -15.50 4.36
CA LYS A 386 18.17 -16.26 5.10
C LYS A 386 18.54 -17.51 4.31
N ALA A 387 19.83 -17.80 4.20
CA ALA A 387 20.33 -19.05 3.65
C ALA A 387 21.41 -19.62 4.54
N THR A 388 21.51 -20.94 4.59
CA THR A 388 22.51 -21.64 5.40
C THR A 388 23.11 -22.81 4.63
N ASN A 389 24.40 -23.07 4.85
CA ASN A 389 25.05 -24.30 4.50
C ASN A 389 25.76 -24.90 5.73
N ALA A 390 26.69 -25.82 5.54
CA ALA A 390 27.33 -26.52 6.64
C ALA A 390 28.08 -25.60 7.63
N ASN A 391 28.66 -24.52 7.16
CA ASN A 391 29.58 -23.66 7.93
C ASN A 391 29.41 -22.16 7.69
N SER A 392 28.35 -21.77 7.00
CA SER A 392 27.99 -20.34 6.76
C SER A 392 26.50 -20.10 6.94
N ILE A 393 26.15 -18.95 7.52
CA ILE A 393 24.80 -18.41 7.58
C ILE A 393 24.82 -17.03 6.94
N VAL A 394 23.93 -16.83 5.98
CA VAL A 394 23.72 -15.57 5.28
C VAL A 394 22.41 -14.96 5.69
N HIS A 395 22.40 -13.68 6.05
CA HIS A 395 21.20 -12.86 6.18
C HIS A 395 21.27 -11.69 5.20
N LEU A 396 20.18 -11.46 4.49
CA LEU A 396 19.99 -10.29 3.65
C LEU A 396 19.20 -9.24 4.41
N LEU A 397 19.80 -8.07 4.58
CA LEU A 397 19.27 -6.94 5.35
C LEU A 397 19.07 -5.74 4.42
N TRP A 398 18.12 -4.85 4.76
CA TRP A 398 18.08 -3.53 4.14
C TRP A 398 19.34 -2.73 4.51
N ASP A 399 19.90 -1.97 3.58
CA ASP A 399 21.11 -1.16 3.81
C ASP A 399 21.01 -0.28 5.08
N LYS A 400 19.84 0.34 5.28
CA LYS A 400 19.54 1.19 6.43
C LYS A 400 19.59 0.47 7.78
N ALA A 401 19.49 -0.85 7.79
CA ALA A 401 19.52 -1.67 9.00
C ALA A 401 20.94 -2.12 9.36
N VAL A 402 21.89 -1.99 8.43
CA VAL A 402 23.28 -2.39 8.63
C VAL A 402 24.04 -1.23 9.24
N THR A 403 24.02 -1.14 10.58
CA THR A 403 24.72 -0.08 11.33
C THR A 403 26.10 -0.52 11.80
N PRO A 404 27.02 0.42 12.09
CA PRO A 404 28.32 0.10 12.67
C PRO A 404 28.23 -0.69 13.98
N GLU A 405 27.22 -0.38 14.82
CA GLU A 405 26.99 -1.05 16.10
C GLU A 405 26.60 -2.52 15.90
N LEU A 406 25.72 -2.80 14.93
CA LEU A 406 25.35 -4.18 14.56
C LEU A 406 26.60 -4.97 14.14
N ILE A 407 27.40 -4.40 13.24
CA ILE A 407 28.59 -5.08 12.73
C ILE A 407 29.61 -5.31 13.83
N ALA A 408 29.84 -4.32 14.71
CA ALA A 408 30.75 -4.47 15.85
C ALA A 408 30.29 -5.58 16.81
N GLU A 409 28.99 -5.68 17.10
CA GLU A 409 28.46 -6.75 17.96
C GLU A 409 28.60 -8.13 17.30
N LEU A 410 28.40 -8.25 16.00
CA LEU A 410 28.61 -9.49 15.26
C LEU A 410 30.06 -9.90 15.26
N GLN A 411 31.00 -8.98 15.00
CA GLN A 411 32.45 -9.22 14.99
C GLN A 411 32.99 -9.54 16.38
N ALA A 412 32.37 -9.02 17.43
CA ALA A 412 32.76 -9.37 18.80
C ALA A 412 32.43 -10.84 19.16
N LYS A 413 31.41 -11.41 18.48
CA LYS A 413 30.95 -12.76 18.78
C LYS A 413 31.40 -13.82 17.79
N TYR A 414 31.58 -13.47 16.52
CA TYR A 414 31.94 -14.39 15.45
C TYR A 414 33.26 -14.01 14.80
N GLN A 415 34.08 -15.02 14.47
CA GLN A 415 35.44 -14.80 13.95
C GLN A 415 35.45 -14.23 12.53
N VAL A 416 34.52 -14.69 11.68
CA VAL A 416 34.46 -14.26 10.28
C VAL A 416 33.08 -13.70 10.00
N VAL A 417 33.04 -12.38 9.81
CA VAL A 417 31.83 -11.64 9.43
C VAL A 417 32.12 -10.91 8.13
N THR A 418 31.43 -11.33 7.05
CA THR A 418 31.54 -10.68 5.75
C THR A 418 30.29 -9.80 5.54
N VAL A 419 30.53 -8.54 5.16
CA VAL A 419 29.46 -7.57 4.84
C VAL A 419 29.64 -7.17 3.38
N LYS A 420 28.67 -7.53 2.53
CA LYS A 420 28.74 -7.27 1.09
C LYS A 420 27.48 -6.56 0.60
N PRO A 421 27.57 -5.30 0.15
CA PRO A 421 26.49 -4.67 -0.59
C PRO A 421 26.13 -5.49 -1.83
N CYS A 422 24.84 -5.78 -2.03
CA CYS A 422 24.36 -6.60 -3.15
C CYS A 422 22.98 -6.13 -3.63
N ALA A 423 22.37 -6.87 -4.54
CA ALA A 423 21.01 -6.69 -4.96
C ALA A 423 20.23 -8.01 -4.85
N ILE A 424 18.95 -7.91 -4.57
CA ILE A 424 18.02 -9.03 -4.65
C ILE A 424 17.17 -8.90 -5.92
N VAL A 425 17.01 -10.01 -6.64
CA VAL A 425 16.11 -10.13 -7.80
C VAL A 425 15.15 -11.28 -7.54
N CYS A 426 13.85 -11.02 -7.69
CA CYS A 426 12.78 -11.95 -7.41
C CYS A 426 12.02 -12.32 -8.67
N VAL A 427 11.76 -13.60 -8.85
CA VAL A 427 10.92 -14.19 -9.88
C VAL A 427 9.63 -14.67 -9.23
N ILE A 428 8.52 -13.97 -9.48
CA ILE A 428 7.28 -14.13 -8.72
C ILE A 428 6.11 -14.51 -9.64
N GLY A 429 5.26 -15.42 -9.17
CA GLY A 429 4.04 -15.81 -9.88
C GLY A 429 3.18 -16.75 -9.07
N SER A 430 1.87 -16.72 -9.32
CA SER A 430 0.87 -17.55 -8.64
C SER A 430 0.92 -19.03 -9.06
N ASN A 431 1.49 -19.33 -10.22
CA ASN A 431 1.60 -20.68 -10.77
C ASN A 431 3.00 -20.94 -11.38
N ILE A 432 4.04 -20.96 -10.53
CA ILE A 432 5.44 -21.21 -10.91
C ILE A 432 6.04 -22.46 -10.24
N ALA A 433 5.25 -23.21 -9.48
CA ALA A 433 5.66 -24.45 -8.79
C ALA A 433 5.71 -25.64 -9.76
N ILE A 434 6.40 -25.47 -10.88
CA ILE A 434 6.54 -26.48 -11.93
C ILE A 434 8.01 -26.71 -12.32
N PRO A 435 8.35 -27.91 -12.83
CA PRO A 435 9.69 -28.20 -13.32
C PRO A 435 10.13 -27.21 -14.42
N GLY A 436 11.39 -26.78 -14.36
CA GLY A 436 12.03 -26.00 -15.42
C GLY A 436 11.99 -24.48 -15.25
N VAL A 437 11.14 -23.87 -14.38
CA VAL A 437 11.13 -22.42 -14.18
C VAL A 437 12.47 -21.94 -13.63
N LEU A 438 12.99 -22.60 -12.59
CA LEU A 438 14.30 -22.30 -12.01
C LEU A 438 15.44 -22.50 -13.05
N ALA A 439 15.38 -23.56 -13.85
CA ALA A 439 16.40 -23.82 -14.86
C ALA A 439 16.45 -22.70 -15.91
N ARG A 440 15.30 -22.22 -16.39
CA ARG A 440 15.20 -21.10 -17.34
C ARG A 440 15.67 -19.79 -16.74
N ALA A 441 15.34 -19.54 -15.45
CA ALA A 441 15.82 -18.37 -14.75
C ALA A 441 17.36 -18.39 -14.66
N ALA A 442 17.94 -19.51 -14.23
CA ALA A 442 19.37 -19.67 -14.13
C ALA A 442 20.07 -19.54 -15.49
N GLN A 443 19.49 -20.12 -16.55
CA GLN A 443 20.02 -19.98 -17.92
C GLN A 443 20.00 -18.52 -18.37
N ALA A 444 18.89 -17.78 -18.15
CA ALA A 444 18.82 -16.36 -18.51
C ALA A 444 19.87 -15.51 -17.81
N MET A 445 20.13 -15.79 -16.52
CA MET A 445 21.19 -15.13 -15.75
C MET A 445 22.58 -15.46 -16.32
N ALA A 446 22.85 -16.73 -16.65
CA ALA A 446 24.13 -17.16 -17.22
C ALA A 446 24.36 -16.51 -18.60
N GLU A 447 23.35 -16.47 -19.48
CA GLU A 447 23.40 -15.81 -20.79
C GLU A 447 23.69 -14.30 -20.67
N ALA A 448 23.17 -13.66 -19.61
CA ALA A 448 23.44 -12.26 -19.26
C ALA A 448 24.79 -12.06 -18.55
N LYS A 449 25.56 -13.14 -18.29
CA LYS A 449 26.82 -13.15 -17.55
C LYS A 449 26.69 -12.65 -16.11
N VAL A 450 25.50 -12.79 -15.52
CA VAL A 450 25.22 -12.43 -14.14
C VAL A 450 25.59 -13.61 -13.23
N ASN A 451 26.45 -13.38 -12.24
CA ASN A 451 26.76 -14.36 -11.21
C ASN A 451 25.69 -14.34 -10.11
N VAL A 452 25.27 -15.52 -9.68
CA VAL A 452 24.31 -15.65 -8.55
C VAL A 452 25.06 -15.98 -7.28
N ASN A 453 25.11 -15.05 -6.34
CA ASN A 453 25.82 -15.21 -5.05
C ASN A 453 25.05 -16.13 -4.09
N CYS A 454 23.71 -16.10 -4.15
CA CYS A 454 22.83 -16.94 -3.32
C CYS A 454 21.48 -17.09 -4.01
N ILE A 455 20.80 -18.21 -3.74
CA ILE A 455 19.44 -18.47 -4.19
C ILE A 455 18.58 -18.96 -3.03
N SER A 456 17.33 -18.51 -2.97
CA SER A 456 16.34 -19.01 -2.03
C SER A 456 15.02 -19.27 -2.73
N GLN A 457 14.43 -20.42 -2.44
CA GLN A 457 13.08 -20.79 -2.86
C GLN A 457 12.45 -21.63 -1.75
N THR A 458 11.30 -21.21 -1.25
CA THR A 458 10.58 -21.91 -0.19
C THR A 458 9.66 -22.98 -0.78
N LEU A 459 9.12 -23.86 0.08
CA LEU A 459 8.18 -24.90 -0.34
C LEU A 459 6.91 -24.35 -1.01
N ARG A 460 6.51 -23.12 -0.68
CA ARG A 460 5.34 -22.46 -1.28
C ARG A 460 5.54 -22.11 -2.77
N GLN A 461 6.79 -21.95 -3.21
CA GLN A 461 7.19 -21.81 -4.62
C GLN A 461 6.44 -20.71 -5.39
N VAL A 462 6.08 -19.60 -4.75
CA VAL A 462 5.50 -18.41 -5.39
C VAL A 462 6.56 -17.34 -5.70
N ASN A 463 7.77 -17.50 -5.14
CA ASN A 463 8.88 -16.57 -5.30
C ASN A 463 10.21 -17.35 -5.34
N MET A 464 11.06 -17.03 -6.31
CA MET A 464 12.46 -17.41 -6.35
C MET A 464 13.30 -16.16 -6.21
N GLN A 465 14.19 -16.13 -5.21
CA GLN A 465 15.01 -14.98 -4.86
C GLN A 465 16.46 -15.28 -5.24
N PHE A 466 17.06 -14.36 -6.01
CA PHE A 466 18.45 -14.44 -6.44
C PHE A 466 19.21 -13.24 -5.87
N LEU A 467 20.34 -13.49 -5.22
CA LEU A 467 21.28 -12.43 -4.82
C LEU A 467 22.37 -12.30 -5.88
N VAL A 468 22.54 -11.08 -6.35
CA VAL A 468 23.52 -10.72 -7.38
C VAL A 468 24.33 -9.51 -6.92
N ASP A 469 25.43 -9.18 -7.60
CA ASP A 469 26.14 -7.95 -7.35
C ASP A 469 25.28 -6.74 -7.79
N ARG A 470 25.47 -5.57 -7.15
CA ARG A 470 24.62 -4.39 -7.44
C ARG A 470 24.65 -3.98 -8.90
N GLU A 471 25.83 -4.06 -9.53
CA GLU A 471 26.00 -3.73 -10.94
C GLU A 471 25.19 -4.65 -11.88
N ASP A 472 24.91 -5.87 -11.45
CA ASP A 472 24.16 -6.88 -12.18
C ASP A 472 22.65 -6.78 -12.01
N TYR A 473 22.14 -5.91 -11.14
CA TYR A 473 20.70 -5.79 -10.84
C TYR A 473 19.85 -5.56 -12.10
N LYS A 474 20.16 -4.50 -12.85
CA LYS A 474 19.40 -4.17 -14.08
C LYS A 474 19.58 -5.20 -15.18
N PRO A 475 20.81 -5.68 -15.49
CA PRO A 475 21.00 -6.80 -16.41
C PRO A 475 20.17 -8.04 -16.06
N ALA A 476 20.12 -8.42 -14.78
CA ALA A 476 19.31 -9.54 -14.29
C ALA A 476 17.80 -9.34 -14.50
N ILE A 477 17.26 -8.18 -14.13
CA ILE A 477 15.84 -7.85 -14.35
C ILE A 477 15.48 -7.94 -15.83
N ILE A 478 16.31 -7.36 -16.72
CA ILE A 478 16.07 -7.36 -18.16
C ILE A 478 16.10 -8.79 -18.71
N ALA A 479 17.11 -9.58 -18.34
CA ALA A 479 17.27 -10.95 -18.81
C ALA A 479 16.09 -11.84 -18.38
N LEU A 480 15.73 -11.78 -17.10
CA LEU A 480 14.64 -12.57 -16.54
C LEU A 480 13.28 -12.16 -17.10
N ASN A 481 12.99 -10.86 -17.22
CA ASN A 481 11.73 -10.39 -17.81
C ASN A 481 11.59 -10.87 -19.27
N ARG A 482 12.68 -10.74 -20.06
CA ARG A 482 12.71 -11.21 -21.45
C ARG A 482 12.50 -12.73 -21.56
N ALA A 483 13.11 -13.51 -20.67
CA ALA A 483 13.06 -14.96 -20.72
C ALA A 483 11.76 -15.56 -20.19
N LEU A 484 11.10 -14.90 -19.21
CA LEU A 484 10.04 -15.51 -18.42
C LEU A 484 8.67 -14.82 -18.56
N CYS A 485 8.63 -13.51 -18.89
CA CYS A 485 7.39 -12.75 -18.90
C CYS A 485 6.87 -12.39 -20.30
N LEU A 486 7.74 -12.32 -21.32
CA LEU A 486 7.30 -11.90 -22.65
C LEU A 486 6.58 -13.05 -23.42
N PRO A 487 5.51 -12.74 -24.19
CA PRO A 487 4.62 -13.73 -24.82
C PRO A 487 5.29 -14.67 -25.83
N SER A 488 6.42 -14.28 -26.43
CA SER A 488 7.13 -15.06 -27.46
C SER A 488 7.80 -16.34 -26.95
N ARG A 489 7.74 -16.63 -25.65
CA ARG A 489 8.34 -17.80 -25.01
C ARG A 489 7.36 -18.48 -24.04
N ALA A 490 6.21 -18.92 -24.59
CA ALA A 490 5.30 -19.80 -23.83
C ALA A 490 6.09 -20.94 -23.17
N PHE A 491 5.76 -21.20 -21.93
CA PHE A 491 6.42 -22.22 -21.12
C PHE A 491 6.16 -23.62 -21.76
N VAL A 492 7.16 -24.18 -22.38
CA VAL A 492 7.14 -25.60 -22.78
C VAL A 492 7.91 -26.37 -21.71
N PRO A 493 7.28 -27.28 -20.95
CA PRO A 493 8.00 -28.12 -19.98
C PRO A 493 9.15 -28.87 -20.68
N LEU A 494 10.35 -28.82 -20.08
CA LEU A 494 11.47 -29.65 -20.54
C LEU A 494 11.07 -31.13 -20.33
N GLY A 495 10.83 -31.85 -21.42
CA GLY A 495 10.58 -33.29 -21.35
C GLY A 495 9.33 -33.82 -22.05
N CYS A 496 8.66 -33.05 -22.90
CA CYS A 496 7.63 -33.56 -23.81
C CYS A 496 8.20 -33.63 -25.23
N GLU A 497 9.10 -34.57 -25.50
CA GLU A 497 9.36 -35.15 -26.81
C GLU A 497 8.94 -36.63 -26.79
#